data_732dc0db6a615dc5a7a07013508e52f3
#
_entry.id   732dc0db6a615dc5a7a07013508e52f3
#
_cell.length_a   1.000
_cell.length_b   1.000
_cell.length_c   1.000
_cell.angle_alpha   90.00
_cell.angle_beta   90.00
_cell.angle_gamma   90.00
#
_symmetry.space_group_name_H-M   'P 1'
#
loop_
_entity.id
_entity.type
_entity.pdbx_description
1 polymer ?
#
loop_
_entity_poly.entity_id
_entity_poly.type
_entity_poly.pdbx_seq_one_letter_code
_entity_poly.pdbx_strand_id
1 'polypeptide(L)'
;MILLVVDTQKGCFDERLYAFETVRNNIKQLITIARENNVEVVYVQHDDGPGTDLDKATDNYEIYEEFAPREDERRFEKNVNSAFHPMTGLTEYLKSKGERDIITIGVSTDYCMDATIKSGFEHGFTLFVPAYTNSTYDNPYFDKETAYKYYNEFMWGTRYVRIITVEDAIQLLQGVVD
;
A
#
# COMPACT_ATOMS: atom_id res chain seq x y z
N MET A 1 13.98 4.73 -5.34
CA MET A 1 12.99 4.15 -4.39
C MET A 1 11.76 5.00 -4.35
N ILE A 2 10.56 4.41 -4.21
CA ILE A 2 9.31 5.12 -3.97
C ILE A 2 8.55 4.53 -2.77
N LEU A 3 7.62 5.30 -2.22
CA LEU A 3 6.61 4.83 -1.26
C LEU A 3 5.27 4.69 -2.01
N LEU A 4 4.77 3.47 -2.15
CA LEU A 4 3.49 3.14 -2.79
C LEU A 4 2.40 2.97 -1.73
N VAL A 5 1.38 3.82 -1.77
CA VAL A 5 0.23 3.82 -0.87
C VAL A 5 -0.98 3.25 -1.61
N VAL A 6 -1.46 2.09 -1.16
CA VAL A 6 -2.50 1.31 -1.85
C VAL A 6 -3.82 1.41 -1.10
N ASP A 7 -4.84 1.95 -1.77
CA ASP A 7 -6.26 1.93 -1.38
C ASP A 7 -6.55 2.37 0.08
N THR A 8 -5.83 3.37 0.57
CA THR A 8 -6.08 3.94 1.90
C THR A 8 -7.27 4.92 1.88
N GLN A 9 -8.37 4.51 1.24
CA GLN A 9 -9.58 5.29 1.05
C GLN A 9 -10.50 5.19 2.27
N LYS A 10 -11.29 6.22 2.57
CA LYS A 10 -12.21 6.27 3.71
C LYS A 10 -13.17 5.09 3.77
N GLY A 11 -13.62 4.58 2.62
CA GLY A 11 -14.53 3.44 2.55
C GLY A 11 -13.93 2.09 2.96
N CYS A 12 -12.58 1.99 2.97
CA CYS A 12 -11.88 0.75 3.32
C CYS A 12 -10.75 0.93 4.34
N PHE A 13 -10.65 2.10 4.97
CA PHE A 13 -9.66 2.36 6.02
C PHE A 13 -10.33 2.92 7.26
N ASP A 14 -10.70 2.05 8.20
CA ASP A 14 -11.41 2.40 9.42
C ASP A 14 -11.04 1.50 10.61
N GLU A 15 -11.59 1.80 11.79
CA GLU A 15 -11.32 1.15 13.07
C GLU A 15 -11.64 -0.35 13.13
N ARG A 16 -12.35 -0.90 12.16
CA ARG A 16 -12.64 -2.34 12.06
C ARG A 16 -11.43 -3.15 11.58
N LEU A 17 -10.43 -2.50 10.98
CA LEU A 17 -9.17 -3.13 10.55
C LEU A 17 -8.39 -3.69 11.75
N TYR A 18 -7.57 -4.73 11.49
CA TYR A 18 -6.64 -5.26 12.49
C TYR A 18 -5.58 -4.21 12.86
N ALA A 19 -5.35 -4.05 14.17
CA ALA A 19 -4.36 -3.13 14.72
C ALA A 19 -4.45 -1.69 14.14
N PHE A 20 -5.65 -1.20 13.87
CA PHE A 20 -5.94 0.04 13.15
C PHE A 20 -5.09 1.22 13.60
N GLU A 21 -5.03 1.52 14.91
CA GLU A 21 -4.26 2.65 15.45
C GLU A 21 -2.76 2.55 15.13
N THR A 22 -2.20 1.35 15.26
CA THR A 22 -0.79 1.11 14.95
C THR A 22 -0.53 1.28 13.46
N VAL A 23 -1.37 0.67 12.62
CA VAL A 23 -1.26 0.77 11.16
C VAL A 23 -1.40 2.20 10.69
N ARG A 24 -2.41 2.93 11.19
CA ARG A 24 -2.63 4.35 10.89
C ARG A 24 -1.39 5.20 11.22
N ASN A 25 -0.86 5.05 12.43
CA ASN A 25 0.29 5.83 12.87
C ASN A 25 1.56 5.50 12.06
N ASN A 26 1.80 4.23 11.75
CA ASN A 26 2.94 3.81 10.94
C ASN A 26 2.85 4.33 9.50
N ILE A 27 1.68 4.21 8.85
CA ILE A 27 1.45 4.75 7.50
C ILE A 27 1.71 6.26 7.48
N LYS A 28 1.11 7.00 8.42
CA LYS A 28 1.30 8.45 8.54
C LYS A 28 2.78 8.83 8.73
N GLN A 29 3.49 8.11 9.59
CA GLN A 29 4.91 8.33 9.84
C GLN A 29 5.74 8.11 8.57
N LEU A 30 5.53 7.00 7.86
CA LEU A 30 6.29 6.70 6.64
C LEU A 30 6.02 7.70 5.53
N ILE A 31 4.78 8.13 5.33
CA ILE A 31 4.43 9.18 4.36
C ILE A 31 5.15 10.49 4.73
N THR A 32 5.16 10.85 6.01
CA THR A 32 5.83 12.08 6.48
C THR A 32 7.34 12.01 6.20
N ILE A 33 7.99 10.91 6.57
CA ILE A 33 9.43 10.73 6.39
C ILE A 33 9.80 10.65 4.90
N ALA A 34 9.01 9.99 4.07
CA ALA A 34 9.23 9.96 2.62
C ALA A 34 9.25 11.40 2.05
N ARG A 35 8.26 12.21 2.43
CA ARG A 35 8.16 13.62 2.00
C ARG A 35 9.33 14.48 2.48
N GLU A 36 9.77 14.29 3.72
CA GLU A 36 10.91 15.02 4.30
C GLU A 36 12.25 14.68 3.63
N ASN A 37 12.36 13.47 3.08
CA ASN A 37 13.58 12.99 2.42
C ASN A 37 13.48 13.01 0.88
N ASN A 38 12.47 13.68 0.32
CA ASN A 38 12.23 13.78 -1.13
C ASN A 38 12.08 12.41 -1.82
N VAL A 39 11.62 11.40 -1.10
CA VAL A 39 11.19 10.12 -1.68
C VAL A 39 9.78 10.31 -2.23
N GLU A 40 9.59 9.95 -3.48
CA GLU A 40 8.29 10.10 -4.13
C GLU A 40 7.22 9.22 -3.46
N VAL A 41 6.09 9.82 -3.10
CA VAL A 41 4.90 9.14 -2.61
C VAL A 41 3.92 9.00 -3.77
N VAL A 42 3.53 7.77 -4.05
CA VAL A 42 2.60 7.42 -5.14
C VAL A 42 1.37 6.75 -4.56
N TYR A 43 0.21 7.22 -4.94
CA TYR A 43 -1.07 6.67 -4.49
C TYR A 43 -1.75 5.84 -5.57
N VAL A 44 -2.41 4.77 -5.13
CA VAL A 44 -3.34 4.01 -5.97
C VAL A 44 -4.69 4.00 -5.28
N GLN A 45 -5.76 4.29 -6.03
CA GLN A 45 -7.14 4.32 -5.54
C GLN A 45 -7.99 3.33 -6.32
N HIS A 46 -8.80 2.59 -5.60
CA HIS A 46 -9.75 1.64 -6.18
C HIS A 46 -11.10 2.31 -6.45
N ASP A 47 -11.65 2.06 -7.64
CA ASP A 47 -12.99 2.50 -8.05
C ASP A 47 -13.80 1.27 -8.44
N ASP A 48 -14.77 0.89 -7.62
CA ASP A 48 -15.69 -0.23 -7.89
C ASP A 48 -16.84 0.16 -8.85
N GLY A 49 -16.86 1.43 -9.26
CA GLY A 49 -17.84 1.97 -10.21
C GLY A 49 -19.10 2.53 -9.55
N PRO A 50 -20.00 3.07 -10.39
CA PRO A 50 -21.18 3.79 -9.90
C PRO A 50 -22.09 2.98 -8.99
N GLY A 51 -22.46 3.57 -7.86
CA GLY A 51 -23.41 3.00 -6.89
C GLY A 51 -22.79 2.01 -5.91
N THR A 52 -21.46 1.86 -5.89
CA THR A 52 -20.74 1.08 -4.89
C THR A 52 -20.20 1.95 -3.76
N ASP A 53 -19.66 1.31 -2.73
CA ASP A 53 -19.07 2.05 -1.59
C ASP A 53 -17.81 2.83 -2.00
N LEU A 54 -17.06 2.35 -3.00
CA LEU A 54 -15.87 3.02 -3.54
C LEU A 54 -16.12 3.71 -4.89
N ASP A 55 -17.37 4.12 -5.16
CA ASP A 55 -17.68 4.99 -6.30
C ASP A 55 -16.99 6.35 -6.14
N LYS A 56 -16.25 6.78 -7.17
CA LYS A 56 -15.53 8.09 -7.17
C LYS A 56 -16.45 9.31 -6.98
N ALA A 57 -17.75 9.16 -7.07
CA ALA A 57 -18.70 10.21 -6.74
C ALA A 57 -19.01 10.31 -5.23
N THR A 58 -18.41 9.44 -4.42
CA THR A 58 -18.66 9.37 -2.97
C THR A 58 -17.48 9.85 -2.14
N ASP A 59 -17.73 10.27 -0.90
CA ASP A 59 -16.67 10.61 0.07
C ASP A 59 -15.83 9.37 0.44
N ASN A 60 -16.40 8.19 0.37
CA ASN A 60 -15.68 6.93 0.61
C ASN A 60 -14.53 6.65 -0.36
N TYR A 61 -14.59 7.22 -1.57
CA TYR A 61 -13.50 7.13 -2.54
C TYR A 61 -12.27 7.97 -2.15
N GLU A 62 -12.47 9.05 -1.39
CA GLU A 62 -11.38 9.92 -1.00
C GLU A 62 -10.38 9.19 -0.08
N ILE A 63 -9.10 9.53 -0.23
CA ILE A 63 -8.05 9.04 0.67
C ILE A 63 -8.35 9.50 2.10
N TYR A 64 -8.09 8.63 3.07
CA TYR A 64 -8.22 8.92 4.49
C TYR A 64 -7.46 10.21 4.83
N GLU A 65 -8.08 11.13 5.54
CA GLU A 65 -7.61 12.52 5.67
C GLU A 65 -6.18 12.68 6.18
N GLU A 66 -5.73 11.79 7.09
CA GLU A 66 -4.37 11.85 7.63
C GLU A 66 -3.29 11.43 6.61
N PHE A 67 -3.69 10.82 5.50
CA PHE A 67 -2.81 10.38 4.41
C PHE A 67 -3.00 11.18 3.14
N ALA A 68 -3.81 12.24 3.18
CA ALA A 68 -4.19 13.00 1.99
C ALA A 68 -2.98 13.34 1.11
N PRO A 69 -3.04 13.03 -0.19
CA PRO A 69 -1.97 13.32 -1.12
C PRO A 69 -1.78 14.84 -1.32
N ARG A 70 -0.55 15.26 -1.56
CA ARG A 70 -0.22 16.61 -1.98
C ARG A 70 -0.60 16.81 -3.45
N GLU A 71 -0.71 18.04 -3.92
CA GLU A 71 -1.08 18.36 -5.30
C GLU A 71 -0.10 17.81 -6.34
N ASP A 72 1.17 17.73 -6.00
CA ASP A 72 2.26 17.22 -6.85
C ASP A 72 2.47 15.71 -6.76
N GLU A 73 1.80 15.02 -5.83
CA GLU A 73 1.90 13.58 -5.68
C GLU A 73 1.03 12.83 -6.68
N ARG A 74 1.60 11.80 -7.30
CA ARG A 74 0.94 11.00 -8.33
C ARG A 74 -0.15 10.11 -7.74
N ARG A 75 -1.30 10.10 -8.43
CA ARG A 75 -2.41 9.20 -8.15
C ARG A 75 -2.73 8.36 -9.38
N PHE A 76 -2.89 7.07 -9.16
CA PHE A 76 -3.31 6.11 -10.18
C PHE A 76 -4.65 5.50 -9.77
N GLU A 77 -5.52 5.27 -10.73
CA GLU A 77 -6.82 4.65 -10.51
C GLU A 77 -6.81 3.20 -11.00
N LYS A 78 -7.55 2.34 -10.34
CA LYS A 78 -7.78 0.95 -10.75
C LYS A 78 -9.19 0.51 -10.40
N ASN A 79 -9.69 -0.48 -11.15
CA ASN A 79 -10.92 -1.23 -10.85
C ASN A 79 -10.65 -2.74 -10.74
N VAL A 80 -9.43 -3.10 -10.42
CA VAL A 80 -8.92 -4.46 -10.22
C VAL A 80 -8.03 -4.47 -8.98
N ASN A 81 -7.74 -5.63 -8.41
CA ASN A 81 -7.00 -5.68 -7.15
C ASN A 81 -5.55 -5.17 -7.27
N SER A 82 -4.82 -5.58 -8.32
CA SER A 82 -3.40 -5.24 -8.44
C SER A 82 -3.15 -3.81 -8.91
N ALA A 83 -2.30 -3.07 -8.18
CA ALA A 83 -1.79 -1.77 -8.60
C ALA A 83 -0.90 -1.87 -9.86
N PHE A 84 -0.31 -3.03 -10.15
CA PHE A 84 0.53 -3.26 -11.32
C PHE A 84 -0.20 -3.82 -12.53
N HIS A 85 -1.55 -3.86 -12.50
CA HIS A 85 -2.31 -4.23 -13.68
C HIS A 85 -2.05 -3.21 -14.82
N PRO A 86 -1.94 -3.64 -16.10
CA PRO A 86 -1.60 -2.75 -17.21
C PRO A 86 -2.50 -1.50 -17.34
N MET A 87 -3.77 -1.61 -16.93
CA MET A 87 -4.71 -0.48 -16.99
C MET A 87 -4.31 0.72 -16.13
N THR A 88 -3.53 0.52 -15.07
CA THR A 88 -3.13 1.60 -14.16
C THR A 88 -2.06 2.51 -14.76
N GLY A 89 -1.19 1.98 -15.59
CA GLY A 89 0.00 2.68 -16.09
C GLY A 89 1.13 2.83 -15.06
N LEU A 90 0.95 2.30 -13.84
CA LEU A 90 1.96 2.42 -12.78
C LEU A 90 3.27 1.73 -13.14
N THR A 91 3.21 0.54 -13.74
CA THR A 91 4.41 -0.21 -14.16
C THR A 91 5.27 0.59 -15.13
N GLU A 92 4.66 1.17 -16.15
CA GLU A 92 5.32 2.00 -17.17
C GLU A 92 5.90 3.26 -16.55
N TYR A 93 5.16 3.89 -15.65
CA TYR A 93 5.62 5.07 -14.92
C TYR A 93 6.89 4.78 -14.13
N LEU A 94 6.91 3.73 -13.30
CA LEU A 94 8.06 3.36 -12.49
C LEU A 94 9.27 2.97 -13.34
N LYS A 95 9.07 2.19 -14.40
CA LYS A 95 10.12 1.83 -15.35
C LYS A 95 10.71 3.05 -16.06
N SER A 96 9.89 4.03 -16.42
CA SER A 96 10.36 5.27 -17.07
C SER A 96 11.26 6.11 -16.16
N LYS A 97 11.08 5.98 -14.84
CA LYS A 97 11.94 6.62 -13.82
C LYS A 97 13.16 5.79 -13.43
N GLY A 98 13.28 4.56 -13.90
CA GLY A 98 14.31 3.62 -13.49
C GLY A 98 14.14 3.09 -12.07
N GLU A 99 12.96 3.28 -11.47
CA GLU A 99 12.67 2.83 -10.11
C GLU A 99 12.41 1.33 -10.06
N ARG A 100 13.04 0.66 -9.10
CA ARG A 100 12.90 -0.77 -8.87
C ARG A 100 12.51 -1.13 -7.45
N ASP A 101 12.94 -0.32 -6.49
CA ASP A 101 12.75 -0.57 -5.07
C ASP A 101 11.52 0.20 -4.58
N ILE A 102 10.55 -0.52 -4.02
CA ILE A 102 9.24 0.02 -3.66
C ILE A 102 8.89 -0.40 -2.24
N ILE A 103 8.69 0.56 -1.36
CA ILE A 103 8.03 0.32 -0.08
C ILE A 103 6.53 0.37 -0.34
N THR A 104 5.81 -0.72 -0.03
CA THR A 104 4.38 -0.86 -0.30
C THR A 104 3.60 -0.93 1.01
N ILE A 105 2.63 -0.03 1.17
CA ILE A 105 1.78 0.10 2.35
C ILE A 105 0.32 0.25 1.92
N GLY A 106 -0.64 -0.07 2.79
CA GLY A 106 -2.07 0.15 2.49
C GLY A 106 -2.97 -1.03 2.82
N VAL A 107 -4.14 -1.11 2.19
CA VAL A 107 -5.18 -2.12 2.45
C VAL A 107 -5.81 -2.67 1.16
N SER A 108 -6.52 -3.79 1.22
CA SER A 108 -6.54 -4.75 2.32
C SER A 108 -5.51 -5.83 2.08
N THR A 109 -4.95 -6.37 3.16
CA THR A 109 -3.87 -7.39 3.14
C THR A 109 -4.17 -8.53 2.17
N ASP A 110 -5.34 -9.16 2.30
CA ASP A 110 -5.75 -10.37 1.56
C ASP A 110 -6.38 -10.08 0.17
N TYR A 111 -6.50 -8.82 -0.23
CA TYR A 111 -7.04 -8.39 -1.52
C TYR A 111 -6.02 -7.58 -2.32
N CYS A 112 -6.13 -6.26 -2.26
CA CYS A 112 -5.33 -5.36 -3.10
C CYS A 112 -3.84 -5.41 -2.79
N MET A 113 -3.47 -5.57 -1.51
CA MET A 113 -2.06 -5.72 -1.12
C MET A 113 -1.48 -7.04 -1.65
N ASP A 114 -2.16 -8.19 -1.45
CA ASP A 114 -1.68 -9.49 -1.93
C ASP A 114 -1.52 -9.51 -3.45
N ALA A 115 -2.53 -9.03 -4.18
CA ALA A 115 -2.47 -8.94 -5.63
C ALA A 115 -1.36 -8.00 -6.13
N THR A 116 -1.18 -6.86 -5.47
CA THR A 116 -0.13 -5.89 -5.81
C THR A 116 1.26 -6.44 -5.55
N ILE A 117 1.48 -7.07 -4.39
CA ILE A 117 2.77 -7.67 -4.03
C ILE A 117 3.17 -8.77 -5.03
N LYS A 118 2.28 -9.71 -5.31
CA LYS A 118 2.56 -10.80 -6.25
C LYS A 118 2.82 -10.28 -7.66
N SER A 119 1.98 -9.37 -8.13
CA SER A 119 2.14 -8.78 -9.46
C SER A 119 3.42 -7.93 -9.57
N GLY A 120 3.75 -7.15 -8.55
CA GLY A 120 4.99 -6.37 -8.52
C GLY A 120 6.24 -7.25 -8.59
N PHE A 121 6.24 -8.38 -7.86
CA PHE A 121 7.28 -9.41 -7.96
C PHE A 121 7.40 -9.95 -9.39
N GLU A 122 6.30 -10.32 -10.03
CA GLU A 122 6.29 -10.83 -11.41
C GLU A 122 6.75 -9.79 -12.44
N HIS A 123 6.57 -8.50 -12.17
CA HIS A 123 7.09 -7.39 -12.98
C HIS A 123 8.57 -7.08 -12.72
N GLY A 124 9.23 -7.76 -11.77
CA GLY A 124 10.65 -7.64 -11.45
C GLY A 124 11.00 -6.46 -10.54
N PHE A 125 10.03 -5.96 -9.78
CA PHE A 125 10.28 -4.99 -8.71
C PHE A 125 10.77 -5.65 -7.44
N THR A 126 11.59 -4.95 -6.67
CA THR A 126 11.96 -5.30 -5.31
C THR A 126 10.97 -4.62 -4.36
N LEU A 127 10.15 -5.41 -3.69
CA LEU A 127 9.13 -4.90 -2.79
C LEU A 127 9.56 -5.05 -1.33
N PHE A 128 9.28 -4.01 -0.54
CA PHE A 128 9.44 -3.99 0.91
C PHE A 128 8.07 -3.71 1.54
N VAL A 129 7.68 -4.49 2.52
CA VAL A 129 6.46 -4.25 3.31
C VAL A 129 6.85 -4.12 4.77
N PRO A 130 6.77 -2.92 5.35
CA PRO A 130 7.01 -2.73 6.77
C PRO A 130 5.91 -3.39 7.60
N ALA A 131 6.28 -4.01 8.69
CA ALA A 131 5.32 -4.62 9.60
C ALA A 131 4.31 -3.57 10.12
N TYR A 132 3.04 -3.97 10.23
CA TYR A 132 1.94 -3.09 10.67
C TYR A 132 1.80 -1.81 9.84
N THR A 133 1.96 -1.91 8.51
CA THR A 133 1.63 -0.86 7.54
C THR A 133 0.59 -1.32 6.52
N ASN A 134 0.05 -2.51 6.73
CA ASN A 134 -1.10 -3.03 6.03
C ASN A 134 -2.06 -3.69 7.02
N SER A 135 -3.30 -3.89 6.62
CA SER A 135 -4.32 -4.49 7.47
C SER A 135 -5.47 -5.06 6.66
N THR A 136 -6.36 -5.81 7.33
CA THR A 136 -7.56 -6.39 6.75
C THR A 136 -8.67 -6.54 7.78
N TYR A 137 -9.83 -7.01 7.34
CA TYR A 137 -11.02 -7.29 8.11
C TYR A 137 -11.17 -8.79 8.42
N ASP A 138 -12.09 -9.12 9.34
CA ASP A 138 -12.53 -10.50 9.54
C ASP A 138 -13.20 -11.03 8.27
N ASN A 139 -12.98 -12.31 7.98
CA ASN A 139 -13.69 -13.00 6.90
C ASN A 139 -14.24 -14.34 7.41
N PRO A 140 -15.09 -15.05 6.64
CA PRO A 140 -15.73 -16.29 7.13
C PRO A 140 -14.79 -17.42 7.53
N TYR A 141 -13.51 -17.35 7.17
CA TYR A 141 -12.52 -18.42 7.40
C TYR A 141 -11.46 -18.02 8.40
N PHE A 142 -11.08 -16.73 8.46
CA PHE A 142 -10.02 -16.21 9.31
C PHE A 142 -10.50 -14.94 10.01
N ASP A 143 -10.14 -14.81 11.29
CA ASP A 143 -10.14 -13.50 11.89
C ASP A 143 -9.04 -12.61 11.28
N LYS A 144 -9.19 -11.32 11.39
CA LYS A 144 -8.31 -10.31 10.79
C LYS A 144 -6.85 -10.41 11.27
N GLU A 145 -6.62 -10.84 12.52
CA GLU A 145 -5.27 -11.05 13.05
C GLU A 145 -4.60 -12.25 12.38
N THR A 146 -5.31 -13.37 12.29
CA THR A 146 -4.82 -14.59 11.63
C THR A 146 -4.56 -14.33 10.15
N ALA A 147 -5.45 -13.63 9.45
CA ALA A 147 -5.24 -13.24 8.07
C ALA A 147 -3.99 -12.37 7.91
N TYR A 148 -3.85 -11.31 8.73
CA TYR A 148 -2.66 -10.46 8.71
C TYR A 148 -1.36 -11.27 8.91
N LYS A 149 -1.30 -12.13 9.92
CA LYS A 149 -0.13 -12.96 10.23
C LYS A 149 0.17 -13.94 9.11
N TYR A 150 -0.84 -14.58 8.53
CA TYR A 150 -0.66 -15.53 7.43
C TYR A 150 0.06 -14.88 6.24
N TYR A 151 -0.35 -13.67 5.85
CA TYR A 151 0.27 -12.98 4.72
C TYR A 151 1.65 -12.39 5.08
N ASN A 152 1.77 -11.67 6.17
CA ASN A 152 3.00 -10.94 6.51
C ASN A 152 4.10 -11.87 7.05
N GLU A 153 3.77 -12.87 7.90
CA GLU A 153 4.76 -13.72 8.55
C GLU A 153 5.08 -14.98 7.75
N PHE A 154 4.22 -15.38 6.80
CA PHE A 154 4.41 -16.60 6.01
C PHE A 154 4.37 -16.35 4.52
N MET A 155 3.19 -16.03 3.94
CA MET A 155 2.97 -16.10 2.50
C MET A 155 3.90 -15.17 1.71
N TRP A 156 4.00 -13.93 2.09
CA TRP A 156 4.75 -12.93 1.34
C TRP A 156 6.26 -13.05 1.50
N GLY A 157 6.73 -13.16 2.74
CA GLY A 157 8.15 -13.19 3.08
C GLY A 157 8.90 -14.41 2.57
N THR A 158 8.19 -15.50 2.24
CA THR A 158 8.82 -16.70 1.69
C THR A 158 9.29 -16.55 0.24
N ARG A 159 8.73 -15.58 -0.51
CA ARG A 159 9.01 -15.49 -1.95
C ARG A 159 8.91 -14.08 -2.56
N TYR A 160 7.89 -13.30 -2.19
CA TYR A 160 7.43 -12.18 -3.01
C TYR A 160 7.99 -10.83 -2.57
N VAL A 161 8.30 -10.67 -1.30
CA VAL A 161 8.62 -9.37 -0.72
C VAL A 161 9.58 -9.53 0.47
N ARG A 162 10.28 -8.45 0.81
CA ARG A 162 11.02 -8.35 2.06
C ARG A 162 10.12 -7.73 3.13
N ILE A 163 9.75 -8.52 4.13
CA ILE A 163 9.10 -8.00 5.33
C ILE A 163 10.19 -7.36 6.20
N ILE A 164 10.00 -6.11 6.54
CA ILE A 164 10.97 -5.32 7.30
C ILE A 164 10.30 -4.66 8.51
N THR A 165 11.07 -4.10 9.42
CA THR A 165 10.53 -3.25 10.49
C THR A 165 10.18 -1.85 9.96
N VAL A 166 9.40 -1.08 10.73
CA VAL A 166 9.14 0.33 10.39
C VAL A 166 10.43 1.14 10.47
N GLU A 167 11.30 0.81 11.41
CA GLU A 167 12.61 1.43 11.59
C GLU A 167 13.51 1.21 10.37
N ASP A 168 13.56 -0.02 9.82
CA ASP A 168 14.29 -0.31 8.60
C ASP A 168 13.73 0.48 7.39
N ALA A 169 12.41 0.57 7.30
CA ALA A 169 11.76 1.38 6.26
C ALA A 169 12.12 2.87 6.37
N ILE A 170 12.19 3.40 7.58
CA ILE A 170 12.62 4.78 7.83
C ILE A 170 14.07 4.97 7.35
N GLN A 171 14.99 4.06 7.67
CA GLN A 171 16.38 4.13 7.23
C GLN A 171 16.48 4.08 5.71
N LEU A 172 15.72 3.22 5.04
CA LEU A 172 15.65 3.16 3.58
C LEU A 172 15.15 4.48 2.97
N LEU A 173 14.10 5.08 3.54
CA LEU A 173 13.58 6.37 3.09
C LEU A 173 14.55 7.53 3.30
N GLN A 174 15.39 7.45 4.33
CA GLN A 174 16.45 8.44 4.62
C GLN A 174 17.72 8.22 3.79
N GLY A 175 17.78 7.16 2.99
CA GLY A 175 18.98 6.81 2.21
C GLY A 175 20.13 6.29 3.06
N VAL A 176 19.86 5.87 4.29
CA VAL A 176 20.84 5.20 5.15
C VAL A 176 20.85 3.73 4.75
N VAL A 177 21.79 3.36 3.90
CA VAL A 177 22.03 1.97 3.49
C VAL A 177 23.27 1.47 4.20
N ASP A 178 23.15 0.42 5.01
CA ASP A 178 24.30 -0.37 5.46
C ASP A 178 24.73 -1.38 4.38
#